data_e7f02e3e38ef4a466f1a1c53a1d49ac2
#
_entry.id   e7f02e3e38ef4a466f1a1c53a1d49ac2
#
_cell.length_a   1.000
_cell.length_b   1.000
_cell.length_c   1.000
_cell.angle_alpha   90.00
_cell.angle_beta   90.00
_cell.angle_gamma   90.00
#
_symmetry.space_group_name_H-M   'P 1'
#
loop_
_entity.id
_entity.type
_entity.pdbx_description
1 polymer ?
#
loop_
_entity_poly.entity_id
_entity_poly.type
_entity_poly.pdbx_seq_one_letter_code
_entity_poly.pdbx_strand_id
1 'polypeptide(L)'
;VMADDMCDGIGGSTASHNTAMAKLREKRAHWAPVDKRQLCLGLANYGFYYKGLKPGEKADGPLSRYGSYITYREFLPRVETGGWTEEYDPEAEVSYYFSPDREEFVTIENPVSMRRKIEWITANGFRGAFWWEFHHDYVAPTAEQPAVRHHLNDVVTAHLKEPAADAPNTAKDE
;
A
#
# COMPACT_ATOMS: atom_id res chain seq x y z
N VAL A 1 -12.47 0.47 -7.43
CA VAL A 1 -11.19 0.66 -8.15
C VAL A 1 -10.10 0.05 -7.29
N MET A 2 -9.32 -0.90 -7.85
CA MET A 2 -8.17 -1.48 -7.15
C MET A 2 -7.03 -0.48 -7.10
N ALA A 3 -6.44 -0.30 -5.92
CA ALA A 3 -5.30 0.58 -5.67
C ALA A 3 -3.99 -0.21 -5.49
N ASP A 4 -3.92 -1.35 -6.11
CA ASP A 4 -2.85 -2.34 -6.05
C ASP A 4 -2.53 -2.89 -7.45
N ASP A 5 -1.58 -3.82 -7.54
CA ASP A 5 -1.05 -4.40 -8.79
C ASP A 5 -0.61 -3.32 -9.80
N MET A 6 -0.01 -2.26 -9.27
CA MET A 6 0.40 -1.09 -10.05
C MET A 6 1.78 -1.22 -10.67
N CYS A 7 2.62 -2.14 -10.17
CA CYS A 7 3.66 -2.73 -10.98
C CYS A 7 3.01 -3.69 -11.98
N ASP A 8 3.75 -4.17 -12.94
CA ASP A 8 3.24 -5.15 -13.92
C ASP A 8 2.83 -6.50 -13.28
N GLY A 9 2.74 -6.56 -11.95
CA GLY A 9 2.56 -7.78 -11.18
C GLY A 9 3.73 -8.74 -11.31
N ILE A 10 3.62 -9.95 -10.75
CA ILE A 10 4.67 -10.98 -10.85
C ILE A 10 4.81 -11.49 -12.30
N GLY A 11 3.77 -11.37 -13.10
CA GLY A 11 3.79 -11.71 -14.53
C GLY A 11 4.40 -10.65 -15.44
N GLY A 12 4.68 -9.45 -14.90
CA GLY A 12 5.22 -8.34 -15.65
C GLY A 12 6.73 -8.41 -15.90
N SER A 13 7.30 -7.28 -16.31
CA SER A 13 8.70 -7.16 -16.69
C SER A 13 9.49 -6.10 -15.92
N THR A 14 8.86 -5.37 -15.01
CA THR A 14 9.47 -4.26 -14.27
C THR A 14 9.24 -4.40 -12.77
N ALA A 15 10.32 -4.48 -11.99
CA ALA A 15 10.28 -4.53 -10.53
C ALA A 15 10.04 -3.12 -9.97
N SER A 16 8.79 -2.73 -9.83
CA SER A 16 8.37 -1.39 -9.39
C SER A 16 7.39 -1.44 -8.21
N HIS A 17 6.96 -0.29 -7.73
CA HIS A 17 6.01 -0.21 -6.64
C HIS A 17 4.66 -0.84 -6.98
N ASN A 18 4.15 -1.66 -6.07
CA ASN A 18 2.83 -2.27 -6.19
C ASN A 18 1.69 -1.26 -6.02
N THR A 19 1.89 -0.23 -5.20
CA THR A 19 0.80 0.61 -4.66
C THR A 19 1.11 2.10 -4.71
N ALA A 20 1.87 2.56 -5.73
CA ALA A 20 2.25 3.96 -5.89
C ALA A 20 1.06 4.92 -5.95
N MET A 21 1.09 6.01 -5.17
CA MET A 21 0.02 7.02 -5.17
C MET A 21 -0.20 7.69 -6.53
N ALA A 22 0.88 7.93 -7.28
CA ALA A 22 0.77 8.49 -8.63
C ALA A 22 -0.07 7.59 -9.55
N LYS A 23 0.14 6.29 -9.47
CA LYS A 23 -0.64 5.30 -10.23
C LYS A 23 -2.10 5.20 -9.77
N LEU A 24 -2.35 5.34 -8.48
CA LEU A 24 -3.72 5.42 -7.96
C LEU A 24 -4.49 6.62 -8.56
N ARG A 25 -3.84 7.78 -8.62
CA ARG A 25 -4.42 8.99 -9.25
C ARG A 25 -4.67 8.78 -10.74
N GLU A 26 -3.74 8.16 -11.45
CA GLU A 26 -3.87 7.81 -12.87
C GLU A 26 -5.03 6.83 -13.10
N LYS A 27 -5.09 5.72 -12.36
CA LYS A 27 -6.22 4.78 -12.42
C LYS A 27 -7.55 5.47 -12.14
N ARG A 28 -7.60 6.38 -11.17
CA ARG A 28 -8.82 7.14 -10.86
C ARG A 28 -9.28 7.98 -12.06
N ALA A 29 -8.37 8.54 -12.85
CA ALA A 29 -8.71 9.35 -14.01
C ALA A 29 -9.52 8.57 -15.04
N HIS A 30 -9.28 7.27 -15.22
CA HIS A 30 -10.06 6.40 -16.09
C HIS A 30 -11.54 6.27 -15.66
N TRP A 31 -11.82 6.50 -14.38
CA TRP A 31 -13.15 6.44 -13.80
C TRP A 31 -13.77 7.83 -13.58
N ALA A 32 -13.18 8.87 -14.19
CA ALA A 32 -13.63 10.25 -14.01
C ALA A 32 -15.13 10.48 -14.24
N PRO A 33 -15.79 9.82 -15.21
CA PRO A 33 -17.23 9.97 -15.44
C PRO A 33 -18.11 9.41 -14.33
N VAL A 34 -17.56 8.51 -13.47
CA VAL A 34 -18.33 7.89 -12.39
C VAL A 34 -18.30 8.79 -11.16
N ASP A 35 -19.46 9.04 -10.56
CA ASP A 35 -19.55 9.77 -9.29
C ASP A 35 -18.70 9.12 -8.22
N LYS A 36 -17.77 9.88 -7.64
CA LYS A 36 -16.86 9.40 -6.58
C LYS A 36 -17.58 8.75 -5.41
N ARG A 37 -18.78 9.23 -5.09
CA ARG A 37 -19.64 8.68 -4.02
C ARG A 37 -20.15 7.26 -4.31
N GLN A 38 -19.94 6.77 -5.52
CA GLN A 38 -20.25 5.39 -5.92
C GLN A 38 -18.99 4.50 -5.97
N LEU A 39 -17.80 5.08 -5.77
CA LEU A 39 -16.52 4.39 -5.90
C LEU A 39 -15.92 4.10 -4.52
N CYS A 40 -15.59 2.82 -4.30
CA CYS A 40 -14.67 2.39 -3.26
C CYS A 40 -13.31 2.08 -3.87
N LEU A 41 -12.23 2.39 -3.13
CA LEU A 41 -10.87 2.13 -3.54
C LEU A 41 -10.32 0.92 -2.78
N GLY A 42 -9.74 -0.05 -3.50
CA GLY A 42 -9.11 -1.22 -2.91
C GLY A 42 -7.76 -0.86 -2.32
N LEU A 43 -7.52 -1.29 -1.09
CA LEU A 43 -6.25 -1.14 -0.38
C LEU A 43 -5.60 -2.51 -0.26
N ALA A 44 -4.29 -2.58 -0.54
CA ALA A 44 -3.52 -3.80 -0.43
C ALA A 44 -2.80 -3.86 0.92
N ASN A 45 -2.86 -5.02 1.58
CA ASN A 45 -2.01 -5.36 2.70
C ASN A 45 -1.08 -6.53 2.34
N TYR A 46 -0.62 -6.50 1.12
CA TYR A 46 0.37 -7.37 0.51
C TYR A 46 1.29 -6.58 -0.42
N GLY A 47 2.36 -7.21 -0.83
CA GLY A 47 3.30 -6.63 -1.78
C GLY A 47 4.05 -7.70 -2.55
N PHE A 48 5.12 -7.30 -3.17
CA PHE A 48 6.00 -8.19 -3.92
C PHE A 48 7.42 -8.12 -3.37
N TYR A 49 8.01 -9.30 -3.27
CA TYR A 49 9.37 -9.54 -2.87
C TYR A 49 10.19 -9.94 -4.10
N TYR A 50 11.37 -9.34 -4.25
CA TYR A 50 12.26 -9.57 -5.37
C TYR A 50 13.68 -9.87 -4.90
N LYS A 51 14.39 -10.70 -5.69
CA LYS A 51 15.80 -11.05 -5.49
C LYS A 51 16.58 -10.87 -6.78
N GLY A 52 17.78 -10.29 -6.68
CA GLY A 52 18.69 -10.10 -7.82
C GLY A 52 18.24 -9.05 -8.83
N LEU A 53 17.27 -8.18 -8.45
CA LEU A 53 16.85 -7.01 -9.21
C LEU A 53 16.91 -5.77 -8.33
N LYS A 54 17.08 -4.60 -8.96
CA LYS A 54 16.95 -3.30 -8.31
C LYS A 54 15.54 -2.73 -8.53
N PRO A 55 15.05 -1.85 -7.63
CA PRO A 55 13.82 -1.12 -7.86
C PRO A 55 13.84 -0.40 -9.22
N GLY A 56 12.75 -0.56 -10.01
CA GLY A 56 12.62 0.01 -11.35
C GLY A 56 13.33 -0.76 -12.46
N GLU A 57 14.08 -1.80 -12.15
CA GLU A 57 14.81 -2.58 -13.15
C GLU A 57 13.88 -3.48 -13.95
N LYS A 58 14.20 -3.61 -15.25
CA LYS A 58 13.52 -4.57 -16.13
C LYS A 58 14.14 -5.93 -16.01
N ALA A 59 13.29 -6.95 -15.94
CA ALA A 59 13.70 -8.34 -15.98
C ALA A 59 13.84 -8.82 -17.43
N ASP A 60 14.68 -9.82 -17.64
CA ASP A 60 14.83 -10.52 -18.93
C ASP A 60 13.76 -11.61 -19.17
N GLY A 61 12.69 -11.56 -18.42
CA GLY A 61 11.57 -12.50 -18.45
C GLY A 61 10.53 -12.13 -17.39
N PRO A 62 9.57 -13.02 -17.09
CA PRO A 62 8.55 -12.74 -16.10
C PRO A 62 9.17 -12.55 -14.70
N LEU A 63 8.68 -11.55 -13.96
CA LEU A 63 9.17 -11.24 -12.61
C LEU A 63 9.06 -12.42 -11.63
N SER A 64 8.19 -13.41 -11.91
CA SER A 64 8.10 -14.64 -11.11
C SER A 64 9.40 -15.44 -11.02
N ARG A 65 10.38 -15.18 -11.89
CA ARG A 65 11.74 -15.76 -11.78
C ARG A 65 12.55 -15.13 -10.65
N TYR A 66 12.22 -13.90 -10.30
CA TYR A 66 13.00 -13.05 -9.38
C TYR A 66 12.26 -12.82 -8.07
N GLY A 67 10.96 -13.12 -8.01
CA GLY A 67 10.18 -12.76 -6.86
C GLY A 67 8.89 -13.54 -6.68
N SER A 68 8.21 -13.19 -5.61
CA SER A 68 6.91 -13.74 -5.27
C SER A 68 6.07 -12.72 -4.49
N TYR A 69 4.80 -13.06 -4.36
CA TYR A 69 3.86 -12.39 -3.48
C TYR A 69 4.28 -12.53 -2.01
N ILE A 70 4.07 -11.47 -1.22
CA ILE A 70 4.30 -11.46 0.24
C ILE A 70 3.17 -10.71 0.95
N THR A 71 2.59 -11.32 1.96
CA THR A 71 1.59 -10.66 2.82
C THR A 71 2.28 -9.74 3.84
N TYR A 72 1.55 -8.75 4.36
CA TYR A 72 2.10 -7.83 5.36
C TYR A 72 2.57 -8.56 6.62
N ARG A 73 1.84 -9.57 7.09
CA ARG A 73 2.24 -10.39 8.25
C ARG A 73 3.52 -11.21 8.03
N GLU A 74 3.80 -11.62 6.78
CA GLU A 74 5.04 -12.33 6.43
C GLU A 74 6.20 -11.37 6.25
N PHE A 75 5.91 -10.15 5.85
CA PHE A 75 6.89 -9.08 5.70
C PHE A 75 7.36 -8.51 7.04
N LEU A 76 6.44 -8.28 7.99
CA LEU A 76 6.70 -7.55 9.22
C LEU A 76 7.92 -8.06 10.02
N PRO A 77 8.15 -9.36 10.22
CA PRO A 77 9.34 -9.87 10.90
C PRO A 77 10.66 -9.49 10.24
N ARG A 78 10.68 -9.25 8.93
CA ARG A 78 11.89 -8.83 8.21
C ARG A 78 12.37 -7.46 8.68
N VAL A 79 11.44 -6.57 8.99
CA VAL A 79 11.72 -5.22 9.52
C VAL A 79 11.93 -5.26 11.03
N GLU A 80 11.05 -5.93 11.78
CA GLU A 80 11.10 -5.94 13.25
C GLU A 80 12.36 -6.64 13.79
N THR A 81 12.79 -7.72 13.17
CA THR A 81 13.90 -8.55 13.68
C THR A 81 14.93 -8.95 12.61
N GLY A 82 14.59 -8.85 11.34
CA GLY A 82 15.42 -9.31 10.22
C GLY A 82 16.45 -8.30 9.70
N GLY A 83 16.51 -7.09 10.29
CA GLY A 83 17.48 -6.07 9.93
C GLY A 83 17.25 -5.41 8.57
N TRP A 84 16.06 -5.57 7.99
CA TRP A 84 15.70 -4.89 6.75
C TRP A 84 15.55 -3.38 6.96
N THR A 85 15.95 -2.60 5.96
CA THR A 85 15.93 -1.15 6.00
C THR A 85 14.95 -0.57 5.01
N GLU A 86 14.30 0.53 5.40
CA GLU A 86 13.36 1.27 4.58
C GLU A 86 14.08 2.37 3.79
N GLU A 87 13.71 2.52 2.51
CA GLU A 87 13.99 3.70 1.69
C GLU A 87 12.67 4.22 1.12
N TYR A 88 12.43 5.52 1.27
CA TYR A 88 11.20 6.16 0.81
C TYR A 88 11.38 6.72 -0.60
N ASP A 89 10.41 6.42 -1.48
CA ASP A 89 10.31 7.02 -2.80
C ASP A 89 9.33 8.21 -2.77
N PRO A 90 9.82 9.45 -2.85
CA PRO A 90 8.96 10.63 -2.76
C PRO A 90 8.08 10.84 -4.01
N GLU A 91 8.44 10.28 -5.15
CA GLU A 91 7.64 10.37 -6.38
C GLU A 91 6.46 9.39 -6.34
N ALA A 92 6.72 8.17 -5.92
CA ALA A 92 5.69 7.15 -5.76
C ALA A 92 4.87 7.31 -4.47
N GLU A 93 5.38 8.05 -3.48
CA GLU A 93 4.82 8.26 -2.13
C GLU A 93 4.67 6.96 -1.33
N VAL A 94 5.54 5.99 -1.57
CA VAL A 94 5.63 4.71 -0.86
C VAL A 94 7.07 4.30 -0.67
N SER A 95 7.30 3.23 0.10
CA SER A 95 8.63 2.75 0.45
C SER A 95 9.01 1.46 -0.27
N TYR A 96 10.30 1.28 -0.44
CA TYR A 96 10.96 -0.01 -0.63
C TYR A 96 11.65 -0.43 0.67
N TYR A 97 11.74 -1.73 0.88
CA TYR A 97 12.48 -2.30 2.00
C TYR A 97 13.55 -3.25 1.47
N PHE A 98 14.75 -3.15 1.98
CA PHE A 98 15.92 -3.88 1.50
C PHE A 98 16.46 -4.82 2.56
N SER A 99 16.87 -6.02 2.12
CA SER A 99 17.65 -6.95 2.94
C SER A 99 18.98 -6.33 3.39
N PRO A 100 19.61 -6.84 4.48
CA PRO A 100 20.89 -6.33 4.97
C PRO A 100 22.02 -6.35 3.92
N ASP A 101 22.04 -7.33 3.03
CA ASP A 101 22.98 -7.45 1.91
C ASP A 101 22.55 -6.66 0.65
N ARG A 102 21.32 -6.12 0.66
CA ARG A 102 20.69 -5.38 -0.45
C ARG A 102 20.50 -6.21 -1.73
N GLU A 103 20.55 -7.52 -1.64
CA GLU A 103 20.26 -8.42 -2.77
C GLU A 103 18.77 -8.65 -2.99
N GLU A 104 17.97 -8.35 -1.97
CA GLU A 104 16.53 -8.52 -1.98
C GLU A 104 15.82 -7.23 -1.61
N PHE A 105 14.65 -6.99 -2.21
CA PHE A 105 13.78 -5.90 -1.76
C PHE A 105 12.31 -6.31 -1.77
N VAL A 106 11.53 -5.59 -0.97
CA VAL A 106 10.07 -5.70 -0.91
C VAL A 106 9.45 -4.36 -1.22
N THR A 107 8.42 -4.35 -2.06
CA THR A 107 7.53 -3.22 -2.26
C THR A 107 6.19 -3.54 -1.62
N ILE A 108 5.81 -2.82 -0.57
CA ILE A 108 4.61 -3.07 0.22
C ILE A 108 4.16 -1.81 0.94
N GLU A 109 2.87 -1.71 1.26
CA GLU A 109 2.36 -0.64 2.12
C GLU A 109 2.96 -0.67 3.52
N ASN A 110 3.01 0.50 4.14
CA ASN A 110 3.28 0.66 5.56
C ASN A 110 2.25 1.62 6.20
N PRO A 111 2.28 1.82 7.52
CA PRO A 111 1.36 2.74 8.19
C PRO A 111 1.36 4.16 7.63
N VAL A 112 2.50 4.66 7.15
CA VAL A 112 2.62 6.02 6.60
C VAL A 112 1.95 6.13 5.23
N SER A 113 2.27 5.22 4.30
CA SER A 113 1.67 5.21 2.96
C SER A 113 0.17 4.90 3.02
N MET A 114 -0.24 4.03 3.94
CA MET A 114 -1.65 3.70 4.15
C MET A 114 -2.44 4.90 4.68
N ARG A 115 -1.88 5.67 5.63
CA ARG A 115 -2.49 6.92 6.11
C ARG A 115 -2.69 7.92 4.97
N ARG A 116 -1.69 8.14 4.15
CA ARG A 116 -1.79 9.03 2.98
C ARG A 116 -2.90 8.61 2.02
N LYS A 117 -3.06 7.32 1.77
CA LYS A 117 -4.13 6.80 0.92
C LYS A 117 -5.50 7.05 1.49
N ILE A 118 -5.73 6.74 2.76
CA ILE A 118 -7.05 6.92 3.37
C ILE A 118 -7.40 8.41 3.51
N GLU A 119 -6.44 9.27 3.81
CA GLU A 119 -6.61 10.72 3.81
C GLU A 119 -7.01 11.24 2.42
N TRP A 120 -6.33 10.78 1.37
CA TRP A 120 -6.67 11.16 0.01
C TRP A 120 -8.06 10.67 -0.42
N ILE A 121 -8.43 9.44 -0.05
CA ILE A 121 -9.75 8.84 -0.32
C ILE A 121 -10.84 9.70 0.32
N THR A 122 -10.71 10.04 1.58
CA THR A 122 -11.70 10.82 2.33
C THR A 122 -11.77 12.27 1.87
N ALA A 123 -10.62 12.94 1.69
CA ALA A 123 -10.54 14.33 1.21
C ALA A 123 -11.15 14.51 -0.19
N ASN A 124 -11.10 13.47 -1.03
CA ASN A 124 -11.68 13.50 -2.37
C ASN A 124 -13.15 13.06 -2.42
N GLY A 125 -13.77 12.73 -1.30
CA GLY A 125 -15.18 12.36 -1.21
C GLY A 125 -15.54 11.05 -1.90
N PHE A 126 -14.64 10.09 -1.90
CA PHE A 126 -14.96 8.71 -2.32
C PHE A 126 -15.88 8.05 -1.30
N ARG A 127 -16.64 7.05 -1.75
CA ARG A 127 -17.54 6.29 -0.87
C ARG A 127 -16.81 5.62 0.29
N GLY A 128 -15.58 5.17 0.07
CA GLY A 128 -14.76 4.50 1.07
C GLY A 128 -13.65 3.66 0.46
N ALA A 129 -13.16 2.74 1.26
CA ALA A 129 -12.14 1.78 0.87
C ALA A 129 -12.56 0.35 1.20
N PHE A 130 -11.87 -0.62 0.63
CA PHE A 130 -12.01 -2.04 0.96
C PHE A 130 -10.64 -2.71 0.88
N TRP A 131 -10.48 -3.86 1.54
CA TRP A 131 -9.21 -4.58 1.58
C TRP A 131 -9.14 -5.72 0.56
N TRP A 132 -7.93 -5.88 -0.04
CA TRP A 132 -7.49 -7.12 -0.64
C TRP A 132 -6.16 -7.54 0.01
N GLU A 133 -6.20 -8.51 0.92
CA GLU A 133 -7.39 -9.02 1.60
C GLU A 133 -7.22 -8.87 3.11
N PHE A 134 -8.32 -8.84 3.82
CA PHE A 134 -8.38 -8.41 5.21
C PHE A 134 -7.40 -9.16 6.14
N HIS A 135 -7.25 -10.47 6.00
CA HIS A 135 -6.43 -11.26 6.93
C HIS A 135 -4.92 -11.17 6.69
N HIS A 136 -4.46 -10.58 5.60
CA HIS A 136 -3.03 -10.40 5.31
C HIS A 136 -2.31 -9.47 6.30
N ASP A 137 -3.05 -8.66 7.04
CA ASP A 137 -2.57 -7.77 8.09
C ASP A 137 -2.75 -8.35 9.50
N TYR A 138 -3.27 -9.56 9.62
CA TYR A 138 -3.42 -10.22 10.92
C TYR A 138 -2.09 -10.75 11.43
N VAL A 139 -1.60 -10.18 12.54
CA VAL A 139 -0.41 -10.65 13.25
C VAL A 139 -0.83 -11.30 14.55
N ALA A 140 -0.59 -12.60 14.64
CA ALA A 140 -0.97 -13.39 15.81
C ALA A 140 -0.23 -12.92 17.08
N PRO A 141 -0.83 -13.06 18.28
CA PRO A 141 -0.15 -12.81 19.54
C PRO A 141 1.11 -13.68 19.70
N THR A 142 2.12 -13.13 20.36
CA THR A 142 3.30 -13.86 20.83
C THR A 142 3.42 -13.73 22.34
N ALA A 143 4.39 -14.43 22.94
CA ALA A 143 4.64 -14.28 24.38
C ALA A 143 5.07 -12.85 24.76
N GLU A 144 5.84 -12.21 23.89
CA GLU A 144 6.34 -10.83 24.05
C GLU A 144 5.28 -9.77 23.69
N GLN A 145 4.37 -10.11 22.80
CA GLN A 145 3.31 -9.24 22.29
C GLN A 145 1.96 -9.97 22.31
N PRO A 146 1.30 -10.02 23.48
CA PRO A 146 0.13 -10.86 23.70
C PRO A 146 -1.16 -10.36 22.99
N ALA A 147 -1.14 -9.19 22.37
CA ALA A 147 -2.28 -8.65 21.61
C ALA A 147 -2.20 -9.01 20.13
N VAL A 148 -3.35 -9.24 19.52
CA VAL A 148 -3.49 -9.27 18.06
C VAL A 148 -3.17 -7.88 17.51
N ARG A 149 -2.44 -7.83 16.41
CA ARG A 149 -2.09 -6.58 15.72
C ARG A 149 -2.63 -6.58 14.29
N HIS A 150 -3.08 -5.40 13.86
CA HIS A 150 -3.54 -5.12 12.51
C HIS A 150 -3.02 -3.76 12.07
N HIS A 151 -1.71 -3.67 11.84
CA HIS A 151 -0.99 -2.40 11.70
C HIS A 151 -1.58 -1.46 10.65
N LEU A 152 -1.95 -1.98 9.49
CA LEU A 152 -2.49 -1.18 8.39
C LEU A 152 -3.98 -0.89 8.60
N ASN A 153 -4.75 -1.87 9.05
CA ASN A 153 -6.17 -1.68 9.35
C ASN A 153 -6.40 -0.72 10.52
N ASP A 154 -5.53 -0.75 11.52
CA ASP A 154 -5.60 0.16 12.68
C ASP A 154 -5.43 1.62 12.24
N VAL A 155 -4.54 1.90 11.29
CA VAL A 155 -4.37 3.24 10.69
C VAL A 155 -5.65 3.72 10.01
N VAL A 156 -6.28 2.86 9.20
CA VAL A 156 -7.53 3.19 8.50
C VAL A 156 -8.66 3.41 9.50
N THR A 157 -8.77 2.52 10.49
CA THR A 157 -9.80 2.60 11.52
C THR A 157 -9.64 3.85 12.41
N ALA A 158 -8.40 4.21 12.77
CA ALA A 158 -8.12 5.41 13.53
C ALA A 158 -8.54 6.66 12.75
N HIS A 159 -8.15 6.76 11.48
CA HIS A 159 -8.52 7.88 10.61
C HIS A 159 -10.04 8.05 10.47
N LEU A 160 -10.77 6.95 10.31
CA LEU A 160 -12.23 6.99 10.19
C LEU A 160 -12.96 7.38 11.49
N LYS A 161 -12.28 7.27 12.64
CA LYS A 161 -12.80 7.71 13.95
C LYS A 161 -12.41 9.14 14.29
N GLU A 162 -11.46 9.73 13.59
CA GLU A 162 -11.14 11.15 13.75
C GLU A 162 -12.38 11.97 13.34
N PRO A 163 -12.85 12.95 14.17
CA PRO A 163 -13.91 13.82 13.75
C PRO A 163 -13.47 14.52 12.45
N ALA A 164 -14.37 14.55 11.46
CA ALA A 164 -14.12 15.28 10.23
C ALA A 164 -13.67 16.70 10.63
N ALA A 165 -12.43 17.07 10.28
CA ALA A 165 -12.03 18.46 10.42
C ALA A 165 -13.05 19.28 9.67
N ASP A 166 -13.67 20.28 10.33
CA ASP A 166 -14.73 21.11 9.77
C ASP A 166 -14.36 21.52 8.35
N ALA A 167 -14.97 20.87 7.39
CA ALA A 167 -14.84 21.27 5.99
C ALA A 167 -15.30 22.74 5.97
N PRO A 168 -14.51 23.68 5.44
CA PRO A 168 -14.94 25.06 5.34
C PRO A 168 -16.29 25.05 4.63
N ASN A 169 -17.31 25.59 5.31
CA ASN A 169 -18.66 25.70 4.81
C ASN A 169 -18.67 26.66 3.59
N THR A 170 -18.31 26.13 2.41
CA THR A 170 -18.48 26.82 1.14
C THR A 170 -19.88 26.57 0.58
N ALA A 171 -20.87 26.71 1.43
CA ALA A 171 -22.26 26.88 1.02
C ALA A 171 -22.64 28.30 1.41
N LYS A 172 -22.38 29.25 0.52
CA LYS A 172 -23.14 30.48 0.27
C LYS A 172 -22.32 31.35 -0.67
N ASP A 173 -22.75 31.37 -1.93
CA ASP A 173 -23.26 32.57 -2.57
C ASP A 173 -23.65 32.20 -4.00
N GLU A 174 -24.99 32.31 -4.22
CA GLU A 174 -25.78 32.51 -5.44
C GLU A 174 -25.38 31.81 -6.75
#